data_2ccee5d6e4efa8f774bf2b3345c2d995
#
_entry.id   2ccee5d6e4efa8f774bf2b3345c2d995
#
_cell.length_a   1.000
_cell.length_b   1.000
_cell.length_c   1.000
_cell.angle_alpha   90.00
_cell.angle_beta   90.00
_cell.angle_gamma   90.00
#
_symmetry.space_group_name_H-M   'P 1'
#
loop_
_entity.id
_entity.type
_entity.pdbx_description
1 polymer ?
#
loop_
_entity_poly.entity_id
_entity_poly.type
_entity_poly.pdbx_seq_one_letter_code
_entity_poly.pdbx_strand_id
1 'polypeptide(L)'
;IRRLEHDYPHRQIIPENPVVGLLNALLEDYGDEWFTKAMFHYRWYYAEDIELAGAVLPHYADVTQTDETLQAMKQIFSERQINRLYVVGSNDTTAPVIEASYQRCLEALNAHLKHQPFLLGSRPASSDFAFYGQLTQLAQFDPTPSRLTRQLYPRIHAWVSKCEDLSGLEPDPDGFLTAKPTSASLKAIFTEVGRTYVPVMLANAEAVDLGQLEVKTKVDGLPWIQTPFPYQAKCLHWLRQEYAGLDETERAQVGAVINGTGCERLFLKPTPQRVTEDTKHGSD
;
A
#
# COMPACT_ATOMS: atom_id res chain seq x y z
N ILE A 1 14.95 3.25 8.72
CA ILE A 1 14.09 3.68 9.84
C ILE A 1 14.67 3.15 11.16
N ARG A 2 14.77 1.84 11.43
CA ARG A 2 15.17 1.23 12.71
C ARG A 2 16.45 1.83 13.32
N ARG A 3 17.46 2.21 12.51
CA ARG A 3 18.67 2.88 13.01
C ARG A 3 18.35 4.30 13.54
N LEU A 4 17.51 5.05 12.84
CA LEU A 4 17.10 6.39 13.29
C LEU A 4 16.24 6.33 14.54
N GLU A 5 15.39 5.32 14.69
CA GLU A 5 14.61 5.07 15.90
C GLU A 5 15.53 4.88 17.13
N HIS A 6 16.64 4.14 16.95
CA HIS A 6 17.62 3.95 18.01
C HIS A 6 18.37 5.26 18.35
N ASP A 7 18.75 6.03 17.31
CA ASP A 7 19.54 7.24 17.47
C ASP A 7 18.70 8.44 18.00
N TYR A 8 17.37 8.41 17.80
CA TYR A 8 16.42 9.47 18.17
C TYR A 8 15.19 8.94 18.92
N PRO A 9 15.33 8.39 20.14
CA PRO A 9 14.28 7.64 20.83
C PRO A 9 13.03 8.50 21.22
N HIS A 10 13.14 9.83 21.22
CA HIS A 10 12.01 10.70 21.57
C HIS A 10 11.07 11.02 20.40
N ARG A 11 11.47 10.69 19.16
CA ARG A 11 10.69 10.96 17.95
C ARG A 11 10.41 9.68 17.16
N GLN A 12 10.27 8.56 17.86
CA GLN A 12 9.96 7.28 17.25
C GLN A 12 8.65 7.32 16.49
N ILE A 13 8.65 6.69 15.31
CA ILE A 13 7.48 6.52 14.44
C ILE A 13 7.07 5.03 14.33
N ILE A 14 7.84 4.13 14.93
CA ILE A 14 7.46 2.73 15.08
C ILE A 14 6.92 2.54 16.51
N PRO A 15 5.64 2.15 16.67
CA PRO A 15 5.07 1.90 17.99
C PRO A 15 5.82 0.81 18.75
N GLU A 16 6.19 1.08 20.01
CA GLU A 16 6.90 0.10 20.87
C GLU A 16 6.05 -1.10 21.28
N ASN A 17 4.72 -0.92 21.36
CA ASN A 17 3.81 -2.02 21.61
C ASN A 17 3.85 -3.00 20.43
N PRO A 18 4.21 -4.30 20.63
CA PRO A 18 4.40 -5.24 19.53
C PRO A 18 3.15 -5.45 18.66
N VAL A 19 1.96 -5.39 19.26
CA VAL A 19 0.69 -5.53 18.56
C VAL A 19 0.46 -4.35 17.62
N VAL A 20 0.63 -3.12 18.14
CA VAL A 20 0.48 -1.89 17.36
C VAL A 20 1.60 -1.77 16.34
N GLY A 21 2.82 -2.22 16.68
CA GLY A 21 3.97 -2.30 15.78
C GLY A 21 3.69 -3.17 14.55
N LEU A 22 3.11 -4.36 14.74
CA LEU A 22 2.70 -5.22 13.62
C LEU A 22 1.58 -4.60 12.77
N LEU A 23 0.59 -3.96 13.41
CA LEU A 23 -0.48 -3.27 12.67
C LEU A 23 0.07 -2.10 11.86
N ASN A 24 1.05 -1.38 12.42
CA ASN A 24 1.79 -0.34 11.72
C ASN A 24 2.54 -0.90 10.52
N ALA A 25 3.31 -1.98 10.69
CA ALA A 25 4.06 -2.61 9.60
C ALA A 25 3.13 -3.08 8.47
N LEU A 26 1.96 -3.63 8.81
CA LEU A 26 0.96 -4.04 7.79
C LEU A 26 0.41 -2.84 7.01
N LEU A 27 0.11 -1.72 7.69
CA LEU A 27 -0.38 -0.51 7.03
C LEU A 27 0.72 0.20 6.24
N GLU A 28 1.97 0.20 6.73
CA GLU A 28 3.14 0.71 6.01
C GLU A 28 3.33 -0.05 4.69
N ASP A 29 3.38 -1.39 4.76
CA ASP A 29 3.53 -2.23 3.58
C ASP A 29 2.35 -2.08 2.59
N TYR A 30 1.12 -1.93 3.07
CA TYR A 30 -0.03 -1.61 2.22
C TYR A 30 0.14 -0.26 1.50
N GLY A 31 0.61 0.77 2.22
CA GLY A 31 0.90 2.08 1.65
C GLY A 31 1.96 1.98 0.55
N ASP A 32 3.05 1.28 0.81
CA ASP A 32 4.17 1.15 -0.11
C ASP A 32 3.85 0.24 -1.31
N GLU A 33 3.20 -0.90 -1.09
CA GLU A 33 3.06 -1.95 -2.10
C GLU A 33 1.71 -1.92 -2.84
N TRP A 34 0.65 -1.37 -2.23
CA TRP A 34 -0.65 -1.27 -2.89
C TRP A 34 -0.93 0.13 -3.45
N PHE A 35 -0.72 1.18 -2.66
CA PHE A 35 -0.92 2.55 -3.16
C PHE A 35 0.04 2.92 -4.30
N THR A 36 1.25 2.37 -4.32
CA THR A 36 2.16 2.48 -5.46
C THR A 36 1.52 2.01 -6.77
N LYS A 37 0.66 0.95 -6.71
CA LYS A 37 -0.07 0.48 -7.89
C LYS A 37 -1.05 1.55 -8.39
N ALA A 38 -1.80 2.17 -7.48
CA ALA A 38 -2.72 3.25 -7.82
C ALA A 38 -1.96 4.48 -8.34
N MET A 39 -0.90 4.89 -7.68
CA MET A 39 -0.09 6.06 -8.08
C MET A 39 0.48 5.87 -9.48
N PHE A 40 1.13 4.74 -9.74
CA PHE A 40 1.74 4.48 -11.03
C PHE A 40 0.70 4.28 -12.14
N HIS A 41 -0.44 3.64 -11.81
CA HIS A 41 -1.58 3.49 -12.72
C HIS A 41 -2.10 4.87 -13.16
N TYR A 42 -2.56 5.70 -12.25
CA TYR A 42 -3.12 7.01 -12.61
C TYR A 42 -2.13 7.84 -13.42
N ARG A 43 -0.89 7.92 -13.00
CA ARG A 43 0.15 8.72 -13.66
C ARG A 43 0.46 8.32 -15.09
N TRP A 44 0.44 7.02 -15.40
CA TRP A 44 0.93 6.50 -16.68
C TRP A 44 -0.13 5.81 -17.53
N TYR A 45 -1.39 5.82 -17.09
CA TYR A 45 -2.52 5.24 -17.82
C TYR A 45 -3.39 6.32 -18.49
N TYR A 46 -3.57 7.47 -17.86
CA TYR A 46 -4.40 8.56 -18.37
C TYR A 46 -3.57 9.63 -19.10
N ALA A 47 -4.06 10.08 -20.26
CA ALA A 47 -3.35 11.03 -21.12
C ALA A 47 -3.01 12.36 -20.43
N GLU A 48 -3.93 12.91 -19.62
CA GLU A 48 -3.73 14.16 -18.89
C GLU A 48 -2.61 14.02 -17.85
N ASP A 49 -2.57 12.90 -17.15
CA ASP A 49 -1.56 12.62 -16.11
C ASP A 49 -0.19 12.34 -16.74
N ILE A 50 -0.16 11.58 -17.85
CA ILE A 50 1.07 11.34 -18.64
C ILE A 50 1.67 12.66 -19.12
N GLU A 51 0.83 13.55 -19.65
CA GLU A 51 1.28 14.86 -20.16
C GLU A 51 1.92 15.71 -19.07
N LEU A 52 1.29 15.81 -17.91
CA LEU A 52 1.83 16.56 -16.78
C LEU A 52 3.11 15.92 -16.23
N ALA A 53 3.05 14.62 -15.94
CA ALA A 53 4.19 13.90 -15.36
C ALA A 53 5.41 13.93 -16.28
N GLY A 54 5.20 13.70 -17.57
CA GLY A 54 6.25 13.79 -18.57
C GLY A 54 6.86 15.19 -18.70
N ALA A 55 6.05 16.23 -18.55
CA ALA A 55 6.52 17.61 -18.60
C ALA A 55 7.29 18.01 -17.35
N VAL A 56 6.87 17.57 -16.14
CA VAL A 56 7.42 18.06 -14.87
C VAL A 56 8.56 17.20 -14.33
N LEU A 57 8.43 15.87 -14.35
CA LEU A 57 9.38 15.00 -13.63
C LEU A 57 10.83 15.07 -14.15
N PRO A 58 11.11 15.29 -15.44
CA PRO A 58 12.48 15.48 -15.90
C PRO A 58 13.21 16.64 -15.23
N HIS A 59 12.50 17.73 -14.88
CA HIS A 59 13.08 18.88 -14.21
C HIS A 59 13.63 18.57 -12.81
N TYR A 60 13.12 17.56 -12.13
CA TYR A 60 13.62 17.17 -10.79
C TYR A 60 15.07 16.67 -10.82
N ALA A 61 15.55 16.20 -11.97
CA ALA A 61 16.95 15.83 -12.13
C ALA A 61 17.85 17.07 -12.21
N ASP A 62 17.44 18.07 -13.00
CA ASP A 62 18.16 19.32 -13.18
C ASP A 62 17.24 20.39 -13.80
N VAL A 63 16.90 21.42 -13.04
CA VAL A 63 16.03 22.52 -13.49
C VAL A 63 16.72 23.49 -14.48
N THR A 64 18.04 23.36 -14.69
CA THR A 64 18.83 24.24 -15.56
C THR A 64 19.01 23.66 -16.98
N GLN A 65 18.43 22.49 -17.27
CA GLN A 65 18.48 21.89 -18.61
C GLN A 65 17.77 22.78 -19.63
N THR A 66 18.22 22.68 -20.90
CA THR A 66 17.56 23.40 -22.00
C THR A 66 16.18 22.82 -22.30
N ASP A 67 15.28 23.65 -22.85
CA ASP A 67 13.93 23.23 -23.21
C ASP A 67 13.93 22.07 -24.23
N GLU A 68 14.89 22.07 -25.17
CA GLU A 68 15.04 20.98 -26.16
C GLU A 68 15.41 19.66 -25.48
N THR A 69 16.34 19.71 -24.49
CA THR A 69 16.73 18.53 -23.71
C THR A 69 15.55 18.00 -22.91
N LEU A 70 14.82 18.88 -22.20
CA LEU A 70 13.68 18.53 -21.39
C LEU A 70 12.54 17.92 -22.24
N GLN A 71 12.30 18.46 -23.44
CA GLN A 71 11.30 17.92 -24.36
C GLN A 71 11.69 16.51 -24.85
N ALA A 72 12.95 16.27 -25.16
CA ALA A 72 13.45 14.95 -25.53
C ALA A 72 13.34 13.96 -24.35
N MET A 73 13.70 14.41 -23.14
CA MET A 73 13.57 13.62 -21.92
C MET A 73 12.11 13.26 -21.62
N LYS A 74 11.17 14.20 -21.80
CA LYS A 74 9.74 13.97 -21.63
C LYS A 74 9.27 12.74 -22.41
N GLN A 75 9.60 12.69 -23.71
CA GLN A 75 9.18 11.58 -24.56
C GLN A 75 9.77 10.25 -24.10
N ILE A 76 11.10 10.18 -23.98
CA ILE A 76 11.83 8.96 -23.61
C ILE A 76 11.37 8.44 -22.24
N PHE A 77 11.22 9.36 -21.28
CA PHE A 77 10.83 9.03 -19.91
C PHE A 77 9.39 8.50 -19.86
N SER A 78 8.45 9.21 -20.49
CA SER A 78 7.04 8.79 -20.52
C SER A 78 6.86 7.43 -21.20
N GLU A 79 7.44 7.21 -22.37
CA GLU A 79 7.39 5.92 -23.06
C GLU A 79 7.95 4.78 -22.20
N ARG A 80 9.09 5.02 -21.54
CA ARG A 80 9.67 4.04 -20.61
C ARG A 80 8.72 3.68 -19.48
N GLN A 81 8.07 4.65 -18.86
CA GLN A 81 7.20 4.41 -17.72
C GLN A 81 5.87 3.75 -18.12
N ILE A 82 5.27 4.18 -19.22
CA ILE A 82 4.07 3.54 -19.81
C ILE A 82 4.35 2.06 -20.07
N ASN A 83 5.48 1.75 -20.69
CA ASN A 83 5.89 0.37 -20.97
C ASN A 83 6.18 -0.46 -19.70
N ARG A 84 6.17 0.16 -18.51
CA ARG A 84 6.39 -0.49 -17.20
C ARG A 84 5.13 -0.62 -16.35
N LEU A 85 3.96 -0.26 -16.85
CA LEU A 85 2.69 -0.44 -16.13
C LEU A 85 2.49 -1.89 -15.64
N TYR A 86 3.01 -2.86 -16.40
CA TYR A 86 2.98 -4.28 -16.00
C TYR A 86 3.67 -4.57 -14.67
N VAL A 87 4.69 -3.78 -14.27
CA VAL A 87 5.45 -3.99 -13.01
C VAL A 87 4.54 -3.84 -11.79
N VAL A 88 3.62 -2.88 -11.86
CA VAL A 88 2.64 -2.65 -10.79
C VAL A 88 1.33 -3.42 -11.01
N GLY A 89 1.24 -4.21 -12.08
CA GLY A 89 0.05 -4.97 -12.44
C GLY A 89 -1.07 -4.12 -13.02
N SER A 90 -0.76 -2.91 -13.51
CA SER A 90 -1.73 -2.04 -14.19
C SER A 90 -1.90 -2.45 -15.65
N ASN A 91 -3.13 -2.73 -16.03
CA ASN A 91 -3.58 -3.08 -17.38
C ASN A 91 -5.11 -2.91 -17.46
N ASP A 92 -5.70 -3.06 -18.64
CA ASP A 92 -7.15 -2.86 -18.86
C ASP A 92 -8.03 -3.78 -18.00
N THR A 93 -7.54 -4.96 -17.64
CA THR A 93 -8.26 -5.90 -16.76
C THR A 93 -8.26 -5.44 -15.29
N THR A 94 -7.15 -4.88 -14.82
CA THR A 94 -6.95 -4.52 -13.41
C THR A 94 -7.28 -3.05 -13.11
N ALA A 95 -7.32 -2.19 -14.11
CA ALA A 95 -7.63 -0.77 -13.96
C ALA A 95 -8.90 -0.52 -13.11
N PRO A 96 -10.06 -1.15 -13.36
CA PRO A 96 -11.25 -0.93 -12.55
C PRO A 96 -11.07 -1.33 -11.07
N VAL A 97 -10.26 -2.36 -10.80
CA VAL A 97 -9.94 -2.81 -9.43
C VAL A 97 -9.09 -1.77 -8.71
N ILE A 98 -8.04 -1.27 -9.38
CA ILE A 98 -7.12 -0.28 -8.82
C ILE A 98 -7.88 1.01 -8.48
N GLU A 99 -8.67 1.52 -9.41
CA GLU A 99 -9.42 2.77 -9.24
C GLU A 99 -10.49 2.67 -8.14
N ALA A 100 -11.26 1.57 -8.13
CA ALA A 100 -12.25 1.34 -7.09
C ALA A 100 -11.60 1.18 -5.71
N SER A 101 -10.45 0.51 -5.62
CA SER A 101 -9.70 0.37 -4.37
C SER A 101 -9.21 1.71 -3.84
N TYR A 102 -8.69 2.57 -4.71
CA TYR A 102 -8.27 3.91 -4.33
C TYR A 102 -9.43 4.71 -3.72
N GLN A 103 -10.58 4.75 -4.38
CA GLN A 103 -11.75 5.47 -3.89
C GLN A 103 -12.24 4.94 -2.54
N ARG A 104 -12.36 3.62 -2.35
CA ARG A 104 -12.78 3.03 -1.07
C ARG A 104 -11.77 3.30 0.05
N CYS A 105 -10.48 3.28 -0.27
CA CYS A 105 -9.47 3.62 0.71
C CYS A 105 -9.55 5.09 1.13
N LEU A 106 -9.76 6.02 0.19
CA LEU A 106 -10.00 7.42 0.49
C LEU A 106 -11.24 7.61 1.38
N GLU A 107 -12.33 6.87 1.11
CA GLU A 107 -13.55 6.92 1.93
C GLU A 107 -13.27 6.46 3.37
N ALA A 108 -12.61 5.30 3.53
CA ALA A 108 -12.25 4.76 4.84
C ALA A 108 -11.30 5.69 5.60
N LEU A 109 -10.26 6.19 4.93
CA LEU A 109 -9.31 7.14 5.51
C LEU A 109 -9.98 8.46 5.89
N ASN A 110 -10.85 9.01 5.04
CA ASN A 110 -11.59 10.23 5.36
C ASN A 110 -12.51 10.05 6.59
N ALA A 111 -13.15 8.90 6.73
CA ALA A 111 -13.94 8.56 7.91
C ALA A 111 -13.07 8.46 9.17
N HIS A 112 -11.88 7.86 9.05
CA HIS A 112 -10.93 7.71 10.14
C HIS A 112 -10.37 9.07 10.61
N LEU A 113 -9.95 9.91 9.68
CA LEU A 113 -9.39 11.24 9.97
C LEU A 113 -10.40 12.25 10.55
N LYS A 114 -11.68 11.89 10.68
CA LYS A 114 -12.65 12.68 11.48
C LYS A 114 -12.43 12.54 12.98
N HIS A 115 -11.76 11.48 13.42
CA HIS A 115 -11.64 11.08 14.81
C HIS A 115 -10.19 10.99 15.28
N GLN A 116 -9.27 10.68 14.38
CA GLN A 116 -7.84 10.54 14.66
C GLN A 116 -7.03 11.35 13.64
N PRO A 117 -6.01 12.11 14.07
CA PRO A 117 -5.16 12.87 13.16
C PRO A 117 -4.22 11.99 12.34
N PHE A 118 -3.93 10.77 12.80
CA PHE A 118 -3.06 9.79 12.15
C PHE A 118 -3.67 8.38 12.25
N LEU A 119 -3.15 7.43 11.48
CA LEU A 119 -3.69 6.07 11.37
C LEU A 119 -3.76 5.33 12.72
N LEU A 120 -2.74 5.49 13.54
CA LEU A 120 -2.59 4.74 14.78
C LEU A 120 -2.59 5.62 16.04
N GLY A 121 -3.24 6.79 15.99
CA GLY A 121 -3.42 7.63 17.16
C GLY A 121 -3.24 9.13 16.93
N SER A 122 -2.71 9.84 17.92
CA SER A 122 -2.50 11.28 17.90
C SER A 122 -1.09 11.68 17.44
N ARG A 123 -0.19 10.72 17.25
CA ARG A 123 1.16 10.93 16.71
C ARG A 123 1.38 10.12 15.43
N PRO A 124 2.20 10.61 14.48
CA PRO A 124 2.44 9.90 13.23
C PRO A 124 3.24 8.63 13.45
N ALA A 125 2.87 7.57 12.75
CA ALA A 125 3.60 6.31 12.65
C ALA A 125 4.24 6.18 11.26
N SER A 126 5.12 5.19 11.05
CA SER A 126 5.75 4.96 9.73
C SER A 126 4.71 4.68 8.64
N SER A 127 3.61 4.04 9.00
CA SER A 127 2.46 3.84 8.10
C SER A 127 1.83 5.15 7.59
N ASP A 128 1.79 6.20 8.43
CA ASP A 128 1.30 7.51 7.98
C ASP A 128 2.23 8.11 6.91
N PHE A 129 3.53 7.93 7.06
CA PHE A 129 4.51 8.40 6.06
C PHE A 129 4.46 7.58 4.77
N ALA A 130 4.18 6.29 4.83
CA ALA A 130 3.94 5.47 3.64
C ALA A 130 2.70 5.95 2.86
N PHE A 131 1.58 6.16 3.55
CA PHE A 131 0.37 6.74 2.94
C PHE A 131 0.63 8.15 2.41
N TYR A 132 1.28 9.01 3.20
CA TYR A 132 1.63 10.37 2.81
C TYR A 132 2.47 10.37 1.53
N GLY A 133 3.52 9.55 1.44
CA GLY A 133 4.41 9.48 0.29
C GLY A 133 3.67 9.21 -1.02
N GLN A 134 2.71 8.30 -1.02
CA GLN A 134 1.88 8.01 -2.20
C GLN A 134 0.81 9.08 -2.44
N LEU A 135 0.20 9.60 -1.37
CA LEU A 135 -0.85 10.60 -1.48
C LEU A 135 -0.33 11.99 -1.90
N THR A 136 0.96 12.33 -1.69
CA THR A 136 1.55 13.52 -2.30
C THR A 136 1.40 13.50 -3.81
N GLN A 137 1.51 12.33 -4.40
CA GLN A 137 1.37 12.14 -5.84
C GLN A 137 -0.12 12.07 -6.23
N LEU A 138 -0.87 11.17 -5.61
CA LEU A 138 -2.27 10.91 -5.94
C LEU A 138 -3.23 12.05 -5.56
N ALA A 139 -3.00 12.73 -4.44
CA ALA A 139 -3.94 13.77 -3.97
C ALA A 139 -3.51 15.19 -4.36
N GLN A 140 -2.26 15.39 -4.81
CA GLN A 140 -1.73 16.73 -5.11
C GLN A 140 -1.15 16.87 -6.50
N PHE A 141 -0.33 15.91 -6.96
CA PHE A 141 0.42 16.04 -8.20
C PHE A 141 -0.37 15.57 -9.43
N ASP A 142 -0.81 14.31 -9.48
CA ASP A 142 -1.43 13.71 -10.66
C ASP A 142 -2.86 14.24 -10.88
N PRO A 143 -3.21 14.84 -12.03
CA PRO A 143 -4.46 15.58 -12.22
C PRO A 143 -5.73 14.78 -11.95
N THR A 144 -5.81 13.55 -12.47
CA THR A 144 -7.02 12.71 -12.38
C THR A 144 -7.32 12.33 -10.92
N PRO A 145 -6.43 11.68 -10.16
CA PRO A 145 -6.72 11.29 -8.79
C PRO A 145 -6.75 12.50 -7.83
N SER A 146 -5.99 13.56 -8.11
CA SER A 146 -6.00 14.80 -7.32
C SER A 146 -7.34 15.53 -7.42
N ARG A 147 -7.92 15.61 -8.63
CA ARG A 147 -9.27 16.19 -8.84
C ARG A 147 -10.32 15.41 -8.05
N LEU A 148 -10.30 14.06 -8.13
CA LEU A 148 -11.20 13.19 -7.38
C LEU A 148 -11.05 13.42 -5.87
N THR A 149 -9.80 13.44 -5.36
CA THR A 149 -9.54 13.61 -3.93
C THR A 149 -9.99 14.97 -3.42
N ARG A 150 -9.71 16.06 -4.14
CA ARG A 150 -10.13 17.42 -3.75
C ARG A 150 -11.63 17.60 -3.76
N GLN A 151 -12.32 16.99 -4.73
CA GLN A 151 -13.77 17.14 -4.86
C GLN A 151 -14.54 16.32 -3.81
N LEU A 152 -14.13 15.09 -3.55
CA LEU A 152 -14.87 14.17 -2.70
C LEU A 152 -14.31 14.07 -1.27
N TYR A 153 -13.00 14.26 -1.09
CA TYR A 153 -12.30 14.03 0.17
C TYR A 153 -11.32 15.18 0.51
N PRO A 154 -11.78 16.44 0.60
CA PRO A 154 -10.90 17.61 0.85
C PRO A 154 -10.11 17.50 2.16
N ARG A 155 -10.61 16.72 3.15
CA ARG A 155 -9.89 16.43 4.39
C ARG A 155 -8.58 15.69 4.12
N ILE A 156 -8.56 14.73 3.19
CA ILE A 156 -7.35 13.98 2.84
C ILE A 156 -6.35 14.89 2.16
N HIS A 157 -6.80 15.72 1.21
CA HIS A 157 -5.92 16.71 0.57
C HIS A 157 -5.26 17.63 1.60
N ALA A 158 -6.03 18.12 2.59
CA ALA A 158 -5.51 18.95 3.68
C ALA A 158 -4.57 18.16 4.61
N TRP A 159 -4.88 16.88 4.88
CA TRP A 159 -4.03 16.02 5.70
C TRP A 159 -2.66 15.78 5.06
N VAL A 160 -2.60 15.56 3.75
CA VAL A 160 -1.34 15.44 3.00
C VAL A 160 -0.52 16.73 3.15
N SER A 161 -1.13 17.90 2.96
CA SER A 161 -0.43 19.19 3.14
C SER A 161 0.05 19.42 4.58
N LYS A 162 -0.69 18.90 5.58
CA LYS A 162 -0.26 18.95 6.98
C LYS A 162 0.93 18.03 7.25
N CYS A 163 0.95 16.84 6.65
CA CYS A 163 2.05 15.88 6.82
C CYS A 163 3.35 16.33 6.14
N GLU A 164 3.30 17.29 5.21
CA GLU A 164 4.47 17.86 4.54
C GLU A 164 5.44 18.51 5.53
N ASP A 165 4.90 19.16 6.57
CA ASP A 165 5.72 19.77 7.62
C ASP A 165 5.13 19.49 9.02
N LEU A 166 5.72 18.51 9.68
CA LEU A 166 5.42 18.15 11.07
C LEU A 166 6.45 18.68 12.07
N SER A 167 7.34 19.60 11.65
CA SER A 167 8.43 20.12 12.49
C SER A 167 7.92 20.81 13.76
N GLY A 168 6.73 21.41 13.71
CA GLY A 168 6.07 22.06 14.86
C GLY A 168 5.23 21.11 15.73
N LEU A 169 5.17 19.82 15.41
CA LEU A 169 4.43 18.84 16.18
C LEU A 169 5.33 18.21 17.24
N GLU A 170 5.02 18.46 18.53
CA GLU A 170 5.63 17.71 19.61
C GLU A 170 4.90 16.38 19.75
N PRO A 171 5.59 15.23 19.62
CA PRO A 171 4.96 13.93 19.70
C PRO A 171 4.54 13.63 21.16
N ASP A 172 3.27 13.29 21.34
CA ASP A 172 2.76 12.79 22.59
C ASP A 172 3.36 11.39 22.86
N PRO A 173 4.05 11.15 24.00
CA PRO A 173 4.59 9.84 24.33
C PRO A 173 3.52 8.73 24.33
N ASP A 174 2.31 9.03 24.77
CA ASP A 174 1.17 8.10 24.83
C ASP A 174 0.26 8.20 23.59
N GLY A 175 0.74 8.85 22.53
CA GLY A 175 -0.06 9.19 21.35
C GLY A 175 -0.36 8.01 20.42
N PHE A 176 0.26 6.86 20.57
CA PHE A 176 -0.13 5.65 19.84
C PHE A 176 -1.31 4.95 20.49
N LEU A 177 -2.13 4.30 19.66
CA LEU A 177 -3.21 3.45 20.14
C LEU A 177 -2.66 2.37 21.08
N THR A 178 -3.43 2.06 22.09
CA THR A 178 -3.22 0.84 22.89
C THR A 178 -3.92 -0.33 22.20
N ALA A 179 -3.45 -1.56 22.45
CA ALA A 179 -4.01 -2.81 21.89
C ALA A 179 -5.45 -3.13 22.38
N LYS A 180 -6.31 -2.11 22.46
CA LYS A 180 -7.74 -2.22 22.82
C LYS A 180 -8.62 -2.33 21.58
N PRO A 181 -9.91 -2.65 21.71
CA PRO A 181 -10.81 -2.79 20.57
C PRO A 181 -10.67 -1.63 19.59
N THR A 182 -10.42 -1.96 18.35
CA THR A 182 -10.19 -1.03 17.23
C THR A 182 -11.44 -0.21 16.94
N SER A 183 -11.27 1.06 16.60
CA SER A 183 -12.37 1.88 16.11
C SER A 183 -12.94 1.29 14.81
N ALA A 184 -14.24 1.48 14.60
CA ALA A 184 -14.89 1.03 13.37
C ALA A 184 -14.23 1.61 12.10
N SER A 185 -13.70 2.83 12.18
CA SER A 185 -13.02 3.50 11.06
C SER A 185 -11.66 2.86 10.74
N LEU A 186 -10.86 2.48 11.75
CA LEU A 186 -9.61 1.76 11.51
C LEU A 186 -9.88 0.35 10.99
N LYS A 187 -10.91 -0.32 11.51
CA LYS A 187 -11.35 -1.63 10.98
C LYS A 187 -11.77 -1.55 9.51
N ALA A 188 -12.39 -0.46 9.08
CA ALA A 188 -12.75 -0.24 7.67
C ALA A 188 -11.50 -0.13 6.78
N ILE A 189 -10.42 0.50 7.25
CA ILE A 189 -9.13 0.54 6.55
C ILE A 189 -8.57 -0.89 6.41
N PHE A 190 -8.48 -1.67 7.50
CA PHE A 190 -8.03 -3.06 7.42
C PHE A 190 -8.93 -3.93 6.53
N THR A 191 -10.22 -3.64 6.46
CA THR A 191 -11.14 -4.35 5.55
C THR A 191 -10.77 -4.08 4.08
N GLU A 192 -10.36 -2.86 3.73
CA GLU A 192 -9.90 -2.55 2.38
C GLU A 192 -8.53 -3.20 2.09
N VAL A 193 -7.62 -3.22 3.07
CA VAL A 193 -6.36 -3.98 2.98
C VAL A 193 -6.63 -5.46 2.70
N GLY A 194 -7.52 -6.08 3.47
CA GLY A 194 -7.88 -7.49 3.31
C GLY A 194 -8.58 -7.82 1.99
N ARG A 195 -9.35 -6.86 1.46
CA ARG A 195 -10.08 -6.97 0.19
C ARG A 195 -9.16 -6.95 -1.02
N THR A 196 -8.13 -6.12 -1.02
CA THR A 196 -7.33 -5.78 -2.21
C THR A 196 -5.90 -6.29 -2.13
N TYR A 197 -5.14 -5.84 -1.15
CA TYR A 197 -3.73 -6.16 -1.00
C TYR A 197 -3.51 -7.65 -0.67
N VAL A 198 -4.26 -8.19 0.27
CA VAL A 198 -4.06 -9.57 0.76
C VAL A 198 -4.16 -10.62 -0.36
N PRO A 199 -5.21 -10.67 -1.20
CA PRO A 199 -5.29 -11.68 -2.24
C PRO A 199 -4.14 -11.59 -3.26
N VAL A 200 -3.67 -10.38 -3.57
CA VAL A 200 -2.55 -10.18 -4.51
C VAL A 200 -1.24 -10.61 -3.88
N MET A 201 -0.96 -10.25 -2.63
CA MET A 201 0.28 -10.63 -1.95
C MET A 201 0.41 -12.16 -1.79
N LEU A 202 -0.69 -12.83 -1.43
CA LEU A 202 -0.71 -14.29 -1.31
C LEU A 202 -0.49 -14.99 -2.65
N ALA A 203 -1.21 -14.56 -3.69
CA ALA A 203 -1.07 -15.14 -5.02
C ALA A 203 0.30 -14.85 -5.64
N ASN A 204 0.86 -13.65 -5.39
CA ASN A 204 2.19 -13.30 -5.85
C ASN A 204 3.28 -14.16 -5.16
N ALA A 205 3.19 -14.35 -3.85
CA ALA A 205 4.14 -15.21 -3.13
C ALA A 205 4.07 -16.65 -3.64
N GLU A 206 2.88 -17.20 -3.85
CA GLU A 206 2.69 -18.54 -4.43
C GLU A 206 3.29 -18.63 -5.84
N ALA A 207 3.03 -17.64 -6.70
CA ALA A 207 3.57 -17.62 -8.06
C ALA A 207 5.10 -17.55 -8.09
N VAL A 208 5.71 -16.77 -7.18
CA VAL A 208 7.17 -16.69 -7.02
C VAL A 208 7.74 -18.02 -6.54
N ASP A 209 7.13 -18.63 -5.52
CA ASP A 209 7.59 -19.92 -4.95
C ASP A 209 7.50 -21.05 -5.97
N LEU A 210 6.47 -21.03 -6.83
CA LEU A 210 6.28 -22.04 -7.88
C LEU A 210 6.98 -21.72 -9.20
N GLY A 211 7.67 -20.58 -9.31
CA GLY A 211 8.34 -20.13 -10.54
C GLY A 211 7.37 -19.87 -11.69
N GLN A 212 6.14 -19.49 -11.40
CA GLN A 212 5.14 -19.15 -12.40
C GLN A 212 5.51 -17.85 -13.12
N LEU A 213 5.09 -17.70 -14.38
CA LEU A 213 5.34 -16.50 -15.16
C LEU A 213 4.26 -15.44 -14.99
N GLU A 214 3.14 -15.80 -14.36
CA GLU A 214 1.98 -14.92 -14.21
C GLU A 214 1.27 -15.19 -12.88
N VAL A 215 0.92 -14.12 -12.19
CA VAL A 215 0.03 -14.15 -11.02
C VAL A 215 -1.40 -14.02 -11.52
N LYS A 216 -2.25 -14.98 -11.18
CA LYS A 216 -3.70 -14.94 -11.45
C LYS A 216 -4.49 -15.12 -10.17
N THR A 217 -5.34 -14.15 -9.86
CA THR A 217 -6.24 -14.22 -8.70
C THR A 217 -7.49 -13.39 -8.95
N LYS A 218 -8.32 -13.24 -7.93
CA LYS A 218 -9.45 -12.32 -7.93
C LYS A 218 -9.30 -11.33 -6.79
N VAL A 219 -9.57 -10.07 -7.09
CA VAL A 219 -9.63 -8.97 -6.14
C VAL A 219 -11.04 -8.40 -6.20
N ASP A 220 -11.75 -8.41 -5.08
CA ASP A 220 -13.15 -7.95 -5.00
C ASP A 220 -14.07 -8.64 -6.05
N GLY A 221 -13.84 -9.94 -6.28
CA GLY A 221 -14.57 -10.74 -7.27
C GLY A 221 -14.15 -10.54 -8.73
N LEU A 222 -13.35 -9.52 -9.03
CA LEU A 222 -12.85 -9.22 -10.38
C LEU A 222 -11.51 -9.90 -10.65
N PRO A 223 -11.19 -10.21 -11.90
CA PRO A 223 -9.91 -10.83 -12.24
C PRO A 223 -8.75 -9.87 -11.99
N TRP A 224 -7.64 -10.45 -11.49
CA TRP A 224 -6.36 -9.76 -11.32
C TRP A 224 -5.27 -10.56 -12.00
N ILE A 225 -4.50 -9.91 -12.87
CA ILE A 225 -3.40 -10.50 -13.61
C ILE A 225 -2.21 -9.56 -13.54
N GLN A 226 -1.06 -10.07 -13.11
CA GLN A 226 0.22 -9.32 -13.11
C GLN A 226 1.41 -10.24 -13.32
N THR A 227 2.57 -9.67 -13.64
CA THR A 227 3.85 -10.37 -13.58
C THR A 227 4.23 -10.62 -12.12
N PRO A 228 4.79 -11.80 -11.75
CA PRO A 228 5.28 -12.03 -10.40
C PRO A 228 6.35 -11.02 -9.99
N PHE A 229 6.24 -10.52 -8.75
CA PHE A 229 7.15 -9.54 -8.21
C PHE A 229 7.84 -10.09 -6.95
N PRO A 230 9.09 -10.59 -7.05
CA PRO A 230 9.78 -11.24 -5.94
C PRO A 230 9.96 -10.37 -4.70
N TYR A 231 10.04 -9.05 -4.86
CA TYR A 231 10.17 -8.14 -3.72
C TYR A 231 8.92 -8.18 -2.83
N GLN A 232 7.72 -8.17 -3.40
CA GLN A 232 6.46 -8.29 -2.63
C GLN A 232 6.37 -9.63 -1.87
N ALA A 233 6.92 -10.72 -2.43
CA ALA A 233 7.01 -11.98 -1.69
C ALA A 233 7.93 -11.87 -0.45
N LYS A 234 9.00 -11.06 -0.52
CA LYS A 234 9.85 -10.75 0.65
C LYS A 234 9.10 -9.89 1.67
N CYS A 235 8.33 -8.90 1.25
CA CYS A 235 7.52 -8.07 2.13
C CYS A 235 6.56 -8.94 2.95
N LEU A 236 5.82 -9.85 2.30
CA LEU A 236 4.97 -10.81 3.01
C LEU A 236 5.76 -11.70 3.98
N HIS A 237 6.96 -12.14 3.59
CA HIS A 237 7.81 -12.92 4.46
C HIS A 237 8.21 -12.15 5.73
N TRP A 238 8.57 -10.87 5.61
CA TRP A 238 8.92 -10.02 6.75
C TRP A 238 7.73 -9.78 7.69
N LEU A 239 6.55 -9.48 7.17
CA LEU A 239 5.32 -9.38 7.97
C LEU A 239 5.04 -10.68 8.74
N ARG A 240 5.22 -11.83 8.10
CA ARG A 240 5.06 -13.13 8.76
C ARG A 240 6.11 -13.39 9.83
N GLN A 241 7.34 -12.93 9.64
CA GLN A 241 8.39 -13.03 10.67
C GLN A 241 8.05 -12.17 11.88
N GLU A 242 7.60 -10.94 11.70
CA GLU A 242 7.17 -10.06 12.79
C GLU A 242 5.99 -10.69 13.55
N TYR A 243 4.98 -11.20 12.86
CA TYR A 243 3.87 -11.92 13.49
C TYR A 243 4.33 -13.18 14.25
N ALA A 244 5.27 -13.92 13.72
CA ALA A 244 5.81 -15.12 14.38
C ALA A 244 6.60 -14.77 15.67
N GLY A 245 7.16 -13.57 15.75
CA GLY A 245 7.85 -13.05 16.93
C GLY A 245 6.93 -12.69 18.10
N LEU A 246 5.62 -12.52 17.85
CA LEU A 246 4.64 -12.21 18.89
C LEU A 246 4.35 -13.43 19.77
N ASP A 247 4.05 -13.20 21.04
CA ASP A 247 3.54 -14.23 21.94
C ASP A 247 2.07 -14.59 21.64
N GLU A 248 1.51 -15.56 22.35
CA GLU A 248 0.14 -16.02 22.12
C GLU A 248 -0.90 -14.94 22.47
N THR A 249 -0.68 -14.17 23.53
CA THR A 249 -1.55 -13.08 23.96
C THR A 249 -1.55 -11.94 22.95
N GLU A 250 -0.38 -11.57 22.47
CA GLU A 250 -0.18 -10.54 21.46
C GLU A 250 -0.85 -10.94 20.12
N ARG A 251 -0.68 -12.19 19.69
CA ARG A 251 -1.38 -12.72 18.50
C ARG A 251 -2.89 -12.69 18.64
N ALA A 252 -3.41 -13.03 19.83
CA ALA A 252 -4.85 -12.93 20.10
C ALA A 252 -5.33 -11.48 20.02
N GLN A 253 -4.54 -10.51 20.51
CA GLN A 253 -4.85 -9.09 20.41
C GLN A 253 -4.82 -8.59 18.95
N VAL A 254 -3.82 -8.99 18.16
CA VAL A 254 -3.80 -8.72 16.71
C VAL A 254 -5.06 -9.30 16.06
N GLY A 255 -5.39 -10.57 16.36
CA GLY A 255 -6.60 -11.23 15.87
C GLY A 255 -7.87 -10.44 16.21
N ALA A 256 -7.99 -9.89 17.42
CA ALA A 256 -9.14 -9.07 17.80
C ALA A 256 -9.32 -7.82 16.91
N VAL A 257 -8.23 -7.29 16.34
CA VAL A 257 -8.26 -6.14 15.42
C VAL A 257 -8.59 -6.57 14.00
N ILE A 258 -7.89 -7.58 13.47
CA ILE A 258 -7.92 -7.89 12.03
C ILE A 258 -8.88 -9.03 11.64
N ASN A 259 -9.40 -9.81 12.59
CA ASN A 259 -10.32 -10.90 12.26
C ASN A 259 -11.60 -10.37 11.59
N GLY A 260 -11.97 -11.03 10.51
CA GLY A 260 -13.12 -10.67 9.68
C GLY A 260 -12.87 -9.47 8.75
N THR A 261 -11.62 -8.98 8.67
CA THR A 261 -11.22 -7.98 7.66
C THR A 261 -10.61 -8.63 6.42
N GLY A 262 -10.18 -9.88 6.50
CA GLY A 262 -9.43 -10.59 5.47
C GLY A 262 -7.91 -10.52 5.67
N CYS A 263 -7.40 -9.61 6.52
CA CYS A 263 -5.97 -9.48 6.80
C CYS A 263 -5.41 -10.68 7.55
N GLU A 264 -6.22 -11.37 8.36
CA GLU A 264 -5.84 -12.59 9.08
C GLU A 264 -5.28 -13.67 8.14
N ARG A 265 -5.68 -13.68 6.88
CA ARG A 265 -5.20 -14.64 5.86
C ARG A 265 -3.71 -14.55 5.58
N LEU A 266 -3.08 -13.40 5.79
CA LEU A 266 -1.63 -13.22 5.62
C LEU A 266 -0.83 -14.13 6.54
N PHE A 267 -1.36 -14.39 7.74
CA PHE A 267 -0.69 -15.08 8.84
C PHE A 267 -1.11 -16.54 9.01
N LEU A 268 -2.10 -17.00 8.23
CA LEU A 268 -2.48 -18.42 8.21
C LEU A 268 -1.35 -19.22 7.52
N LYS A 269 -1.09 -20.42 8.06
CA LYS A 269 -0.19 -21.36 7.37
C LYS A 269 -0.82 -21.72 6.02
N PRO A 270 -0.04 -21.79 4.94
CA PRO A 270 -0.54 -22.33 3.67
C PRO A 270 -1.12 -23.71 3.92
N THR A 271 -2.37 -23.94 3.55
CA THR A 271 -2.94 -25.29 3.56
C THR A 271 -2.22 -26.06 2.46
N PRO A 272 -1.56 -27.20 2.76
CA PRO A 272 -0.94 -28.00 1.72
C PRO A 272 -2.00 -28.34 0.67
N GLN A 273 -1.81 -27.92 -0.56
CA GLN A 273 -2.63 -28.40 -1.65
C GLN A 273 -2.43 -29.92 -1.73
N ARG A 274 -3.52 -30.67 -1.57
CA ARG A 274 -3.49 -32.10 -1.91
C ARG A 274 -3.20 -32.18 -3.40
N VAL A 275 -2.00 -32.63 -3.75
CA VAL A 275 -1.71 -33.13 -5.09
C VAL A 275 -2.68 -34.29 -5.29
N THR A 276 -3.74 -34.10 -6.07
CA THR A 276 -4.54 -35.20 -6.60
C THR A 276 -3.63 -35.93 -7.57
N GLU A 277 -3.02 -37.03 -7.11
CA GLU A 277 -2.43 -38.00 -8.00
C GLU A 277 -3.57 -38.56 -8.88
N ASP A 278 -3.67 -38.00 -10.09
CA ASP A 278 -4.41 -38.70 -11.17
C ASP A 278 -3.68 -40.01 -11.44
N THR A 279 -4.14 -41.04 -10.77
CA THR A 279 -3.83 -42.42 -11.09
C THR A 279 -4.29 -42.70 -12.53
N LYS A 280 -3.35 -42.57 -13.46
CA LYS A 280 -3.46 -43.19 -14.77
C LYS A 280 -3.51 -44.73 -14.57
N HIS A 281 -4.68 -45.25 -14.46
CA HIS A 281 -4.91 -46.67 -14.78
C HIS A 281 -4.84 -46.78 -16.30
N GLY A 282 -3.69 -47.26 -16.77
CA GLY A 282 -3.59 -47.87 -18.07
C GLY A 282 -4.27 -49.27 -17.98
N SER A 283 -5.17 -49.52 -18.87
CA SER A 283 -5.63 -50.86 -19.17
C SER A 283 -5.41 -51.09 -20.66
N ASP A 284 -4.61 -52.11 -20.92
CA ASP A 284 -4.55 -53.00 -22.08
C ASP A 284 -4.69 -52.44 -23.51
#